data_c96f03c2eb8572be7f87a9234ec1abcf
#
_entry.id   c96f03c2eb8572be7f87a9234ec1abcf
#
_cell.length_a   1.000
_cell.length_b   1.000
_cell.length_c   1.000
_cell.angle_alpha   90.00
_cell.angle_beta   90.00
_cell.angle_gamma   90.00
#
_symmetry.space_group_name_H-M   'P 1'
#
loop_
_entity.id
_entity.type
_entity.pdbx_description
1 polymer ?
#
loop_
_entity_poly.entity_id
_entity_poly.type
_entity_poly.pdbx_seq_one_letter_code
_entity_poly.pdbx_strand_id
1 'polypeptide(L)'
;RVQIRPLKRGGSGIDTYNKDHPPQMPTALEAGTLNGHGIAGLSAAAAWIAEKGLDTIHAHDLVLVRRFVTGARRTGATVYGDFPATEEALLAPGFDHAPVVSVNLPGWDSSEVADALGHDYDIAVRAGGHCAPRMHRALGTQDTGVVRFSFGCFTTEKDVDAALTALAELAAEGEGDDDATS
;
A
#
# COMPACT_ATOMS: atom_id res chain seq x y z
N ARG A 1 -10.40 9.53 37.95
CA ARG A 1 -9.77 8.54 37.05
C ARG A 1 -10.88 7.68 36.43
N VAL A 2 -10.90 7.54 35.11
CA VAL A 2 -11.84 6.65 34.41
C VAL A 2 -11.44 5.20 34.68
N GLN A 3 -12.38 4.39 35.13
CA GLN A 3 -12.18 2.97 35.35
C GLN A 3 -12.56 2.22 34.08
N ILE A 4 -11.59 1.57 33.41
CA ILE A 4 -11.82 0.76 32.24
C ILE A 4 -12.30 -0.63 32.69
N ARG A 5 -13.40 -1.12 32.11
CA ARG A 5 -13.93 -2.45 32.37
C ARG A 5 -13.43 -3.43 31.30
N PRO A 6 -12.96 -4.63 31.69
CA PRO A 6 -12.60 -5.65 30.71
C PRO A 6 -13.84 -6.11 29.92
N LEU A 7 -13.71 -6.12 28.58
CA LEU A 7 -14.75 -6.63 27.68
C LEU A 7 -14.69 -8.16 27.57
N LYS A 8 -13.48 -8.72 27.60
CA LYS A 8 -13.23 -10.16 27.52
C LYS A 8 -12.55 -10.61 28.80
N ARG A 9 -12.84 -11.86 29.19
CA ARG A 9 -12.20 -12.54 30.31
C ARG A 9 -11.76 -13.93 29.84
N GLY A 10 -10.62 -14.41 30.33
CA GLY A 10 -10.08 -15.73 29.96
C GLY A 10 -8.80 -16.03 30.70
N GLY A 11 -8.21 -17.18 30.41
CA GLY A 11 -6.96 -17.61 31.04
C GLY A 11 -5.85 -16.60 30.79
N SER A 12 -5.34 -15.99 31.85
CA SER A 12 -4.25 -15.02 31.81
C SER A 12 -2.88 -15.64 32.01
N GLY A 13 -2.81 -16.94 32.35
CA GLY A 13 -1.58 -17.61 32.81
C GLY A 13 -1.11 -17.18 34.18
N ILE A 14 -1.85 -16.31 34.86
CA ILE A 14 -1.56 -15.79 36.21
C ILE A 14 -2.70 -16.23 37.12
N ASP A 15 -2.37 -16.66 38.36
CA ASP A 15 -3.33 -17.03 39.37
C ASP A 15 -4.29 -18.16 38.92
N THR A 16 -3.75 -19.28 38.49
CA THR A 16 -4.44 -20.41 37.86
C THR A 16 -5.60 -20.99 38.69
N TYR A 17 -5.54 -20.89 40.03
CA TYR A 17 -6.57 -21.41 40.92
C TYR A 17 -7.66 -20.41 41.29
N ASN A 18 -7.54 -19.16 40.84
CA ASN A 18 -8.55 -18.15 41.06
C ASN A 18 -9.68 -18.31 40.02
N LYS A 19 -10.92 -18.24 40.50
CA LYS A 19 -12.12 -18.35 39.70
C LYS A 19 -12.37 -17.08 38.87
N ASP A 20 -11.90 -15.95 39.37
CA ASP A 20 -12.08 -14.66 38.76
C ASP A 20 -10.83 -14.20 37.99
N HIS A 21 -11.06 -13.45 36.92
CA HIS A 21 -9.99 -12.83 36.16
C HIS A 21 -9.26 -11.78 37.02
N PRO A 22 -7.90 -11.75 37.01
CA PRO A 22 -7.13 -10.83 37.83
C PRO A 22 -7.56 -9.38 37.64
N PRO A 23 -7.82 -8.63 38.75
CA PRO A 23 -8.29 -7.24 38.64
C PRO A 23 -7.16 -6.21 38.42
N GLN A 24 -5.91 -6.64 38.51
CA GLN A 24 -4.74 -5.75 38.43
C GLN A 24 -4.44 -5.39 36.95
N MET A 25 -4.16 -4.13 36.69
CA MET A 25 -3.66 -3.68 35.39
C MET A 25 -2.17 -4.08 35.21
N PRO A 26 -1.71 -4.46 34.03
CA PRO A 26 -2.47 -4.52 32.76
C PRO A 26 -3.31 -5.78 32.60
N THR A 27 -3.09 -6.83 33.39
CA THR A 27 -3.67 -8.16 33.25
C THR A 27 -5.21 -8.16 33.21
N ALA A 28 -5.83 -7.22 33.92
CA ALA A 28 -7.29 -7.05 33.92
C ALA A 28 -7.88 -6.87 32.50
N LEU A 29 -7.12 -6.36 31.55
CA LEU A 29 -7.55 -6.13 30.15
C LEU A 29 -7.02 -7.19 29.17
N GLU A 30 -6.21 -8.12 29.64
CA GLU A 30 -5.52 -9.13 28.82
C GLU A 30 -6.18 -10.49 29.02
N ALA A 31 -7.01 -10.90 28.08
CA ALA A 31 -7.66 -12.21 28.10
C ALA A 31 -6.92 -13.20 27.18
N GLY A 32 -6.38 -14.27 27.78
CA GLY A 32 -5.59 -15.28 27.08
C GLY A 32 -4.09 -15.05 27.16
N THR A 33 -3.32 -15.99 26.62
CA THR A 33 -1.86 -15.90 26.53
C THR A 33 -1.45 -14.77 25.60
N LEU A 34 -0.54 -13.91 26.04
CA LEU A 34 -0.03 -12.81 25.23
C LEU A 34 0.71 -13.31 24.00
N ASN A 35 0.57 -12.60 22.89
CA ASN A 35 1.34 -12.85 21.66
C ASN A 35 2.79 -12.35 21.81
N GLY A 36 3.59 -13.05 22.61
CA GLY A 36 4.98 -12.67 22.89
C GLY A 36 5.84 -12.56 21.62
N HIS A 37 5.64 -13.46 20.66
CA HIS A 37 6.36 -13.43 19.38
C HIS A 37 6.02 -12.17 18.58
N GLY A 38 4.74 -11.83 18.48
CA GLY A 38 4.29 -10.61 17.77
C GLY A 38 4.80 -9.33 18.47
N ILE A 39 4.80 -9.30 19.81
CA ILE A 39 5.33 -8.17 20.58
C ILE A 39 6.84 -8.02 20.37
N ALA A 40 7.59 -9.11 20.37
CA ALA A 40 9.03 -9.09 20.09
C ALA A 40 9.32 -8.60 18.67
N GLY A 41 8.56 -9.08 17.67
CA GLY A 41 8.66 -8.61 16.28
C GLY A 41 8.36 -7.12 16.14
N LEU A 42 7.28 -6.64 16.78
CA LEU A 42 6.93 -5.21 16.79
C LEU A 42 8.03 -4.36 17.43
N SER A 43 8.61 -4.83 18.55
CA SER A 43 9.72 -4.13 19.21
C SER A 43 10.94 -4.01 18.31
N ALA A 44 11.31 -5.10 17.63
CA ALA A 44 12.43 -5.11 16.69
C ALA A 44 12.19 -4.19 15.50
N ALA A 45 10.98 -4.22 14.92
CA ALA A 45 10.60 -3.33 13.82
C ALA A 45 10.63 -1.85 14.22
N ALA A 46 10.11 -1.51 15.41
CA ALA A 46 10.15 -0.15 15.91
C ALA A 46 11.60 0.35 16.14
N ALA A 47 12.47 -0.50 16.67
CA ALA A 47 13.88 -0.17 16.85
C ALA A 47 14.58 0.06 15.50
N TRP A 48 14.31 -0.80 14.51
CA TRP A 48 14.86 -0.65 13.16
C TRP A 48 14.41 0.67 12.49
N ILE A 49 13.10 1.00 12.60
CA ILE A 49 12.57 2.27 12.06
C ILE A 49 13.24 3.47 12.75
N ALA A 50 13.40 3.42 14.07
CA ALA A 50 14.07 4.48 14.83
C ALA A 50 15.54 4.65 14.43
N GLU A 51 16.26 3.56 14.15
CA GLU A 51 17.64 3.57 13.68
C GLU A 51 17.75 4.16 12.26
N LYS A 52 16.88 3.75 11.34
CA LYS A 52 16.86 4.26 9.96
C LYS A 52 16.44 5.71 9.88
N GLY A 53 15.53 6.13 10.74
CA GLY A 53 14.91 7.45 10.75
C GLY A 53 13.77 7.57 9.76
N LEU A 54 12.66 8.15 10.21
CA LEU A 54 11.45 8.34 9.39
C LEU A 54 11.72 9.21 8.17
N ASP A 55 12.50 10.27 8.33
CA ASP A 55 12.83 11.19 7.23
C ASP A 55 13.63 10.49 6.12
N THR A 56 14.52 9.56 6.48
CA THR A 56 15.30 8.77 5.52
C THR A 56 14.40 7.81 4.74
N ILE A 57 13.50 7.13 5.44
CA ILE A 57 12.52 6.22 4.81
C ILE A 57 11.62 7.01 3.87
N HIS A 58 11.08 8.13 4.34
CA HIS A 58 10.20 8.97 3.54
C HIS A 58 10.89 9.56 2.30
N ALA A 59 12.13 10.02 2.43
CA ALA A 59 12.90 10.52 1.29
C ALA A 59 13.11 9.42 0.22
N HIS A 60 13.40 8.20 0.64
CA HIS A 60 13.49 7.04 -0.24
C HIS A 60 12.16 6.78 -0.96
N ASP A 61 11.05 6.74 -0.23
CA ASP A 61 9.71 6.54 -0.76
C ASP A 61 9.34 7.59 -1.81
N LEU A 62 9.67 8.86 -1.55
CA LEU A 62 9.43 9.96 -2.51
C LEU A 62 10.23 9.80 -3.81
N VAL A 63 11.45 9.28 -3.76
CA VAL A 63 12.23 8.97 -4.99
C VAL A 63 11.47 7.95 -5.84
N LEU A 64 10.98 6.88 -5.23
CA LEU A 64 10.24 5.83 -5.94
C LEU A 64 8.92 6.34 -6.52
N VAL A 65 8.15 7.13 -5.74
CA VAL A 65 6.90 7.73 -6.21
C VAL A 65 7.13 8.64 -7.42
N ARG A 66 8.11 9.54 -7.34
CA ARG A 66 8.45 10.45 -8.44
C ARG A 66 8.83 9.71 -9.72
N ARG A 67 9.69 8.70 -9.57
CA ARG A 67 10.12 7.83 -10.68
C ARG A 67 8.94 7.11 -11.31
N PHE A 68 8.09 6.50 -10.50
CA PHE A 68 6.93 5.77 -10.98
C PHE A 68 5.91 6.67 -11.67
N VAL A 69 5.53 7.80 -11.06
CA VAL A 69 4.56 8.74 -11.66
C VAL A 69 5.05 9.27 -13.00
N THR A 70 6.32 9.66 -13.08
CA THR A 70 6.94 10.14 -14.34
C THR A 70 6.91 9.05 -15.41
N GLY A 71 7.32 7.82 -15.06
CA GLY A 71 7.34 6.69 -15.99
C GLY A 71 5.94 6.27 -16.43
N ALA A 72 5.00 6.10 -15.51
CA ALA A 72 3.63 5.68 -15.81
C ALA A 72 2.91 6.65 -16.75
N ARG A 73 3.11 7.96 -16.58
CA ARG A 73 2.56 8.95 -17.54
C ARG A 73 3.10 8.78 -18.96
N ARG A 74 4.34 8.33 -19.11
CA ARG A 74 4.96 8.11 -20.42
C ARG A 74 4.43 6.85 -21.12
N THR A 75 3.83 5.92 -20.39
CA THR A 75 3.17 4.73 -20.97
C THR A 75 1.73 5.01 -21.40
N GLY A 76 1.22 6.23 -21.29
CA GLY A 76 -0.18 6.55 -21.54
C GLY A 76 -1.12 6.23 -20.38
N ALA A 77 -0.61 5.72 -19.26
CA ALA A 77 -1.43 5.42 -18.09
C ALA A 77 -2.04 6.68 -17.48
N THR A 78 -3.31 6.60 -17.08
CA THR A 78 -3.95 7.61 -16.25
C THR A 78 -3.48 7.42 -14.82
N VAL A 79 -2.80 8.44 -14.25
CA VAL A 79 -2.33 8.45 -12.87
C VAL A 79 -3.33 9.21 -12.00
N TYR A 80 -3.84 8.55 -10.96
CA TYR A 80 -4.83 9.11 -10.04
C TYR A 80 -4.17 9.60 -8.75
N GLY A 81 -4.56 10.78 -8.30
CA GLY A 81 -4.07 11.42 -7.06
C GLY A 81 -3.75 12.89 -7.26
N ASP A 82 -3.34 13.55 -6.19
CA ASP A 82 -2.92 14.96 -6.21
C ASP A 82 -1.44 15.06 -6.60
N PHE A 83 -1.14 14.70 -7.86
CA PHE A 83 0.20 14.80 -8.41
C PHE A 83 0.35 16.04 -9.29
N PRO A 84 1.43 16.82 -9.12
CA PRO A 84 1.73 17.94 -10.01
C PRO A 84 1.70 17.52 -11.48
N ALA A 85 1.16 18.39 -12.35
CA ALA A 85 1.00 18.07 -13.76
C ALA A 85 2.35 17.94 -14.50
N THR A 86 3.36 18.69 -14.07
CA THR A 86 4.68 18.70 -14.70
C THR A 86 5.71 17.92 -13.90
N GLU A 87 6.69 17.35 -14.60
CA GLU A 87 7.80 16.64 -13.98
C GLU A 87 8.66 17.60 -13.11
N GLU A 88 8.86 18.84 -13.53
CA GLU A 88 9.56 19.86 -12.78
C GLU A 88 8.90 20.13 -11.41
N ALA A 89 7.57 20.28 -11.39
CA ALA A 89 6.81 20.47 -10.16
C ALA A 89 6.80 19.21 -9.26
N LEU A 90 6.79 18.03 -9.85
CA LEU A 90 6.90 16.75 -9.14
C LEU A 90 8.27 16.62 -8.45
N LEU A 91 9.33 17.11 -9.08
CA LEU A 91 10.70 17.09 -8.54
C LEU A 91 11.02 18.27 -7.61
N ALA A 92 10.14 19.28 -7.55
CA ALA A 92 10.34 20.46 -6.75
C ALA A 92 10.47 20.16 -5.24
N PRO A 93 11.23 20.95 -4.49
CA PRO A 93 11.23 20.90 -3.04
C PRO A 93 9.83 21.14 -2.48
N GLY A 94 9.43 20.32 -1.49
CA GLY A 94 8.11 20.44 -0.85
C GLY A 94 7.03 19.54 -1.45
N PHE A 95 7.31 18.79 -2.52
CA PHE A 95 6.42 17.68 -2.91
C PHE A 95 6.44 16.59 -1.83
N ASP A 96 5.26 16.28 -1.32
CA ASP A 96 5.03 15.31 -0.25
C ASP A 96 3.88 14.39 -0.64
N HIS A 97 4.09 13.07 -0.53
CA HIS A 97 3.09 12.07 -0.90
C HIS A 97 3.35 10.74 -0.19
N ALA A 98 2.31 10.00 0.15
CA ALA A 98 2.45 8.63 0.61
C ALA A 98 2.99 7.72 -0.51
N PRO A 99 3.72 6.63 -0.20
CA PRO A 99 4.32 5.75 -1.21
C PRO A 99 3.29 4.81 -1.87
N VAL A 100 2.24 5.40 -2.39
CA VAL A 100 1.12 4.70 -3.06
C VAL A 100 0.72 5.47 -4.30
N VAL A 101 0.69 4.80 -5.45
CA VAL A 101 0.24 5.39 -6.73
C VAL A 101 -0.79 4.47 -7.36
N SER A 102 -1.89 5.05 -7.82
CA SER A 102 -2.96 4.32 -8.53
C SER A 102 -3.00 4.73 -9.99
N VAL A 103 -3.13 3.74 -10.88
CA VAL A 103 -3.16 3.97 -12.33
C VAL A 103 -4.22 3.11 -12.99
N ASN A 104 -4.63 3.50 -14.21
CA ASN A 104 -5.32 2.65 -15.16
C ASN A 104 -4.64 2.78 -16.52
N LEU A 105 -4.61 1.69 -17.29
CA LEU A 105 -4.19 1.67 -18.70
C LEU A 105 -5.43 1.80 -19.61
N PRO A 106 -5.33 2.57 -20.69
CA PRO A 106 -6.39 2.59 -21.72
C PRO A 106 -6.60 1.18 -22.28
N GLY A 107 -7.86 0.83 -22.55
CA GLY A 107 -8.23 -0.46 -23.14
C GLY A 107 -8.19 -1.67 -22.17
N TRP A 108 -7.75 -1.49 -20.93
CA TRP A 108 -7.63 -2.57 -19.95
C TRP A 108 -8.55 -2.38 -18.74
N ASP A 109 -9.14 -3.48 -18.25
CA ASP A 109 -9.73 -3.51 -16.91
C ASP A 109 -8.62 -3.59 -15.83
N SER A 110 -8.87 -2.98 -14.67
CA SER A 110 -7.87 -2.95 -13.60
C SER A 110 -7.50 -4.34 -13.05
N SER A 111 -8.42 -5.31 -13.11
CA SER A 111 -8.16 -6.69 -12.70
C SER A 111 -7.30 -7.44 -13.73
N GLU A 112 -7.53 -7.21 -15.01
CA GLU A 112 -6.72 -7.81 -16.08
C GLU A 112 -5.27 -7.34 -16.03
N VAL A 113 -5.04 -6.02 -15.83
CA VAL A 113 -3.69 -5.48 -15.62
C VAL A 113 -3.02 -6.12 -14.41
N ALA A 114 -3.74 -6.26 -13.28
CA ALA A 114 -3.17 -6.85 -12.07
C ALA A 114 -2.85 -8.34 -12.26
N ASP A 115 -3.69 -9.09 -12.98
CA ASP A 115 -3.47 -10.49 -13.28
C ASP A 115 -2.27 -10.69 -14.22
N ALA A 116 -2.14 -9.89 -15.27
CA ALA A 116 -1.00 -9.90 -16.17
C ALA A 116 0.31 -9.55 -15.43
N LEU A 117 0.32 -8.47 -14.64
CA LEU A 117 1.49 -8.08 -13.83
C LEU A 117 1.90 -9.20 -12.87
N GLY A 118 0.94 -9.89 -12.24
CA GLY A 118 1.23 -10.99 -11.32
C GLY A 118 1.70 -12.26 -12.02
N HIS A 119 1.12 -12.60 -13.17
CA HIS A 119 1.37 -13.86 -13.85
C HIS A 119 2.63 -13.82 -14.73
N ASP A 120 2.78 -12.75 -15.50
CA ASP A 120 3.80 -12.67 -16.55
C ASP A 120 5.07 -11.94 -16.09
N TYR A 121 4.94 -11.07 -15.08
CA TYR A 121 6.05 -10.21 -14.61
C TYR A 121 6.44 -10.44 -13.15
N ASP A 122 5.74 -11.30 -12.40
CA ASP A 122 5.96 -11.52 -10.95
C ASP A 122 5.87 -10.21 -10.13
N ILE A 123 4.96 -9.31 -10.52
CA ILE A 123 4.75 -8.02 -9.88
C ILE A 123 3.42 -8.03 -9.14
N ALA A 124 3.46 -8.02 -7.80
CA ALA A 124 2.28 -8.00 -6.96
C ALA A 124 1.72 -6.57 -6.82
N VAL A 125 0.50 -6.37 -7.30
CA VAL A 125 -0.27 -5.14 -7.17
C VAL A 125 -1.65 -5.42 -6.60
N ARG A 126 -2.46 -4.39 -6.39
CA ARG A 126 -3.85 -4.58 -6.03
C ARG A 126 -4.78 -3.83 -6.98
N ALA A 127 -5.74 -4.54 -7.59
CA ALA A 127 -6.77 -3.96 -8.43
C ALA A 127 -8.08 -3.70 -7.67
N GLY A 128 -8.95 -2.90 -8.27
CA GLY A 128 -10.36 -2.70 -7.90
C GLY A 128 -10.61 -1.54 -6.96
N GLY A 129 -11.63 -1.68 -6.10
CA GLY A 129 -12.21 -0.57 -5.32
C GLY A 129 -11.50 -0.24 -4.00
N HIS A 130 -10.50 -1.00 -3.55
CA HIS A 130 -9.67 -0.75 -2.36
C HIS A 130 -10.42 -0.44 -1.05
N CYS A 131 -11.70 -0.86 -0.94
CA CYS A 131 -12.61 -0.49 0.16
C CYS A 131 -12.80 1.03 0.31
N ALA A 132 -12.66 1.79 -0.79
CA ALA A 132 -12.69 3.26 -0.83
C ALA A 132 -13.79 3.81 -1.76
N PRO A 133 -15.08 3.48 -1.57
CA PRO A 133 -16.14 3.84 -2.52
C PRO A 133 -16.32 5.34 -2.74
N ARG A 134 -16.00 6.15 -1.72
CA ARG A 134 -16.05 7.61 -1.84
C ARG A 134 -14.94 8.16 -2.72
N MET A 135 -13.75 7.59 -2.63
CA MET A 135 -12.62 7.96 -3.47
C MET A 135 -12.91 7.63 -4.93
N HIS A 136 -13.37 6.41 -5.22
CA HIS A 136 -13.73 5.99 -6.58
C HIS A 136 -14.85 6.84 -7.17
N ARG A 137 -15.83 7.27 -6.35
CA ARG A 137 -16.85 8.23 -6.80
C ARG A 137 -16.26 9.58 -7.17
N ALA A 138 -15.32 10.09 -6.38
CA ALA A 138 -14.68 11.38 -6.65
C ALA A 138 -13.76 11.33 -7.88
N LEU A 139 -13.12 10.18 -8.13
CA LEU A 139 -12.22 9.96 -9.26
C LEU A 139 -12.93 9.48 -10.54
N GLY A 140 -14.22 9.14 -10.47
CA GLY A 140 -14.97 8.59 -11.61
C GLY A 140 -14.58 7.14 -11.99
N THR A 141 -14.00 6.39 -11.06
CA THR A 141 -13.48 5.03 -11.27
C THR A 141 -14.30 3.97 -10.55
N GLN A 142 -15.61 4.20 -10.36
CA GLN A 142 -16.48 3.27 -9.61
C GLN A 142 -16.64 1.93 -10.31
N ASP A 143 -16.72 1.95 -11.64
CA ASP A 143 -16.99 0.77 -12.47
C ASP A 143 -15.70 0.05 -12.88
N THR A 144 -14.60 0.78 -13.05
CA THR A 144 -13.31 0.24 -13.50
C THR A 144 -12.36 -0.13 -12.37
N GLY A 145 -12.54 0.45 -11.18
CA GLY A 145 -11.51 0.40 -10.14
C GLY A 145 -10.22 1.10 -10.57
N VAL A 146 -9.13 0.79 -9.91
CA VAL A 146 -7.77 1.20 -10.27
C VAL A 146 -6.75 0.13 -9.91
N VAL A 147 -5.61 0.12 -10.55
CA VAL A 147 -4.44 -0.68 -10.16
C VAL A 147 -3.57 0.14 -9.22
N ARG A 148 -3.37 -0.34 -8.00
CA ARG A 148 -2.60 0.34 -6.96
C ARG A 148 -1.23 -0.28 -6.81
N PHE A 149 -0.20 0.53 -7.01
CA PHE A 149 1.17 0.25 -6.66
C PHE A 149 1.48 0.81 -5.28
N SER A 150 2.16 0.05 -4.45
CA SER A 150 2.56 0.45 -3.10
C SER A 150 4.05 0.17 -2.94
N PHE A 151 4.80 1.19 -2.58
CA PHE A 151 6.24 1.11 -2.37
C PHE A 151 6.55 1.07 -0.88
N GLY A 152 7.74 0.70 -0.52
CA GLY A 152 8.20 0.71 0.86
C GLY A 152 9.72 0.70 0.95
N CYS A 153 10.22 0.73 2.17
CA CYS A 153 11.65 0.86 2.47
C CYS A 153 12.55 -0.25 1.89
N PHE A 154 11.97 -1.35 1.39
CA PHE A 154 12.70 -2.44 0.73
C PHE A 154 12.51 -2.45 -0.80
N THR A 155 11.58 -1.65 -1.32
CA THR A 155 11.39 -1.48 -2.77
C THR A 155 12.59 -0.73 -3.34
N THR A 156 13.11 -1.18 -4.46
CA THR A 156 14.24 -0.55 -5.14
C THR A 156 13.80 0.22 -6.39
N GLU A 157 14.65 1.11 -6.90
CA GLU A 157 14.41 1.75 -8.19
C GLU A 157 14.31 0.75 -9.34
N LYS A 158 15.00 -0.39 -9.25
CA LYS A 158 14.92 -1.47 -10.23
C LYS A 158 13.56 -2.14 -10.25
N ASP A 159 12.93 -2.30 -9.09
CA ASP A 159 11.58 -2.87 -9.00
C ASP A 159 10.57 -1.90 -9.65
N VAL A 160 10.76 -0.60 -9.45
CA VAL A 160 9.96 0.43 -10.12
C VAL A 160 10.17 0.41 -11.63
N ASP A 161 11.41 0.29 -12.10
CA ASP A 161 11.72 0.20 -13.54
C ASP A 161 11.12 -1.04 -14.19
N ALA A 162 11.16 -2.18 -13.51
CA ALA A 162 10.51 -3.41 -13.98
C ALA A 162 8.99 -3.22 -14.11
N ALA A 163 8.35 -2.59 -13.12
CA ALA A 163 6.92 -2.29 -13.18
C ALA A 163 6.57 -1.32 -14.32
N LEU A 164 7.41 -0.32 -14.58
CA LEU A 164 7.21 0.62 -15.68
C LEU A 164 7.41 -0.04 -17.05
N THR A 165 8.35 -0.96 -17.17
CA THR A 165 8.55 -1.76 -18.38
C THR A 165 7.33 -2.62 -18.67
N ALA A 166 6.83 -3.35 -17.67
CA ALA A 166 5.63 -4.15 -17.78
C ALA A 166 4.40 -3.31 -18.17
N LEU A 167 4.20 -2.14 -17.55
CA LEU A 167 3.11 -1.23 -17.92
C LEU A 167 3.23 -0.73 -19.36
N ALA A 168 4.44 -0.48 -19.86
CA ALA A 168 4.65 -0.04 -21.22
C ALA A 168 4.34 -1.15 -22.24
N GLU A 169 4.70 -2.41 -21.93
CA GLU A 169 4.39 -3.57 -22.77
C GLU A 169 2.88 -3.81 -22.82
N LEU A 170 2.19 -3.82 -21.67
CA LEU A 170 0.74 -3.97 -21.60
C LEU A 170 0.00 -2.82 -22.31
N ALA A 171 0.49 -1.59 -22.21
CA ALA A 171 -0.12 -0.46 -22.93
C ALA A 171 -0.03 -0.64 -24.45
N ALA A 172 1.08 -1.15 -24.96
CA ALA A 172 1.26 -1.42 -26.40
C ALA A 172 0.36 -2.55 -26.92
N GLU A 173 0.04 -3.54 -26.07
CA GLU A 173 -0.90 -4.62 -26.41
C GLU A 173 -2.34 -4.11 -26.50
N GLY A 174 -2.76 -3.24 -25.56
CA GLY A 174 -4.12 -2.68 -25.55
C GLY A 174 -4.43 -1.77 -26.75
N GLU A 175 -3.44 -1.08 -27.30
CA GLU A 175 -3.62 -0.29 -28.51
C GLU A 175 -3.82 -1.14 -29.79
N GLY A 176 -3.35 -2.40 -29.77
CA GLY A 176 -3.45 -3.31 -30.92
C GLY A 176 -4.85 -3.93 -31.13
N ASP A 177 -5.64 -4.07 -30.09
CA ASP A 177 -6.97 -4.68 -30.15
C ASP A 177 -8.06 -3.71 -30.63
N ASP A 178 -7.90 -2.41 -30.42
CA ASP A 178 -8.86 -1.39 -30.88
C ASP A 178 -8.83 -1.17 -32.41
N ASP A 179 -7.68 -1.42 -33.05
CA ASP A 179 -7.53 -1.29 -34.51
C ASP A 179 -8.11 -2.50 -35.31
N ALA A 180 -8.29 -3.65 -34.61
CA ALA A 180 -8.82 -4.87 -35.25
C ALA A 180 -10.37 -4.93 -35.30
N THR A 181 -11.05 -3.99 -34.65
CA THR A 181 -12.53 -3.93 -34.54
C THR A 181 -13.18 -2.75 -35.26
N SER A 182 -12.46 -2.03 -36.13
CA SER A 182 -12.99 -0.89 -36.93
C SER A 182 -13.22 -1.23 -38.38
#